data_69f0584ee110ce13905d91ac702cf7a2
#
_entry.id   69f0584ee110ce13905d91ac702cf7a2
#
_cell.length_a   1.000
_cell.length_b   1.000
_cell.length_c   1.000
_cell.angle_alpha   90.00
_cell.angle_beta   90.00
_cell.angle_gamma   90.00
#
_symmetry.space_group_name_H-M   'P 1'
#
loop_
_entity.id
_entity.type
_entity.pdbx_description
1 polymer ?
#
loop_
_entity_poly.entity_id
_entity_poly.type
_entity_poly.pdbx_seq_one_letter_code
_entity_poly.pdbx_strand_id
1 'polypeptide(L)'
;MRALIIALAAATIAFPAGAEEKPVELKKAPGLDKVEGNCSGCHSLDYIVMNSPFPNAALWDAEVAKMIKVFGAPISDGDAKAIADYLKANYGS
;
A
#
# COMPACT_ATOMS: atom_id res chain seq x y z
N MET A 1 50.99 1.27 -39.07
CA MET A 1 49.67 1.79 -38.81
C MET A 1 48.98 0.97 -37.75
N ARG A 2 48.86 1.52 -36.60
CA ARG A 2 48.25 0.82 -35.47
C ARG A 2 46.80 1.20 -35.39
N ALA A 3 45.93 0.25 -35.64
CA ALA A 3 44.52 0.42 -35.37
C ALA A 3 44.32 0.41 -33.85
N LEU A 4 44.00 1.53 -33.29
CA LEU A 4 43.55 1.61 -31.91
C LEU A 4 42.12 1.11 -31.89
N ILE A 5 41.97 -0.13 -31.51
CA ILE A 5 40.66 -0.65 -31.18
C ILE A 5 40.34 -0.17 -29.76
N ILE A 6 39.65 0.93 -29.67
CA ILE A 6 39.04 1.33 -28.40
C ILE A 6 37.86 0.42 -28.26
N ALA A 7 38.03 -0.65 -27.50
CA ALA A 7 36.93 -1.41 -27.03
C ALA A 7 36.15 -0.53 -26.02
N LEU A 8 35.15 0.12 -26.51
CA LEU A 8 34.18 0.78 -25.61
C LEU A 8 33.44 -0.33 -24.90
N ALA A 9 33.92 -0.68 -23.71
CA ALA A 9 33.13 -1.49 -22.82
C ALA A 9 31.93 -0.65 -22.41
N ALA A 10 30.80 -0.85 -23.10
CA ALA A 10 29.56 -0.35 -22.65
C ALA A 10 29.24 -1.02 -21.29
N ALA A 11 29.52 -0.32 -20.22
CA ALA A 11 29.05 -0.75 -18.93
C ALA A 11 27.54 -0.65 -18.96
N THR A 12 26.89 -1.73 -19.33
CA THR A 12 25.46 -1.86 -19.09
C THR A 12 25.29 -1.95 -17.58
N ILE A 13 24.89 -0.85 -16.98
CA ILE A 13 24.40 -0.85 -15.62
C ILE A 13 23.06 -1.57 -15.70
N ALA A 14 23.07 -2.87 -15.51
CA ALA A 14 21.86 -3.62 -15.31
C ALA A 14 21.33 -3.25 -13.94
N PHE A 15 20.33 -2.38 -13.90
CA PHE A 15 19.51 -2.28 -12.71
C PHE A 15 18.88 -3.65 -12.48
N PRO A 16 19.06 -4.25 -11.29
CA PRO A 16 18.41 -5.52 -11.03
C PRO A 16 16.91 -5.33 -11.24
N ALA A 17 16.32 -6.19 -12.07
CA ALA A 17 14.90 -6.24 -12.32
C ALA A 17 14.08 -6.52 -11.05
N GLY A 18 14.72 -6.58 -9.87
CA GLY A 18 14.14 -6.76 -8.57
C GLY A 18 14.01 -5.47 -7.74
N ALA A 19 14.15 -4.29 -8.38
CA ALA A 19 13.80 -3.02 -7.73
C ALA A 19 12.28 -2.81 -7.71
N GLU A 20 11.49 -3.83 -8.05
CA GLU A 20 10.07 -3.82 -7.81
C GLU A 20 9.85 -3.86 -6.29
N GLU A 21 9.20 -2.82 -5.79
CA GLU A 21 8.73 -2.81 -4.42
C GLU A 21 7.85 -4.04 -4.21
N LYS A 22 8.21 -4.86 -3.24
CA LYS A 22 7.34 -5.98 -2.86
C LYS A 22 6.01 -5.41 -2.38
N PRO A 23 4.87 -5.93 -2.87
CA PRO A 23 3.59 -5.52 -2.34
C PRO A 23 3.59 -5.67 -0.82
N VAL A 24 3.08 -4.67 -0.13
CA VAL A 24 2.93 -4.74 1.31
C VAL A 24 1.92 -5.83 1.64
N GLU A 25 2.32 -6.75 2.48
CA GLU A 25 1.43 -7.76 3.03
C GLU A 25 0.86 -7.26 4.34
N LEU A 26 -0.45 -7.09 4.37
CA LEU A 26 -1.18 -6.75 5.58
C LEU A 26 -1.42 -7.99 6.43
N LYS A 27 -1.69 -7.78 7.71
CA LYS A 27 -1.98 -8.88 8.64
C LYS A 27 -3.18 -9.68 8.17
N LYS A 28 -3.05 -11.01 8.17
CA LYS A 28 -4.14 -11.91 7.82
C LYS A 28 -5.14 -12.00 8.97
N ALA A 29 -6.33 -11.44 8.76
CA ALA A 29 -7.39 -11.39 9.74
C ALA A 29 -8.73 -11.16 9.03
N PRO A 30 -9.87 -11.33 9.72
CA PRO A 30 -11.18 -11.03 9.12
C PRO A 30 -11.26 -9.60 8.61
N GLY A 31 -11.74 -9.41 7.38
CA GLY A 31 -11.88 -8.11 6.72
C GLY A 31 -10.72 -7.75 5.80
N LEU A 32 -9.63 -8.51 5.78
CA LEU A 32 -8.49 -8.23 4.91
C LEU A 32 -8.88 -8.18 3.43
N ASP A 33 -9.71 -9.08 2.96
CA ASP A 33 -10.19 -9.12 1.58
C ASP A 33 -10.89 -7.81 1.18
N LYS A 34 -11.64 -7.22 2.10
CA LYS A 34 -12.33 -5.93 1.90
C LYS A 34 -11.34 -4.78 1.82
N VAL A 35 -10.31 -4.79 2.65
CA VAL A 35 -9.23 -3.80 2.62
C VAL A 35 -8.46 -3.89 1.30
N GLU A 36 -8.02 -5.06 0.94
CA GLU A 36 -7.28 -5.26 -0.32
C GLU A 36 -8.10 -4.88 -1.55
N GLY A 37 -9.38 -5.28 -1.57
CA GLY A 37 -10.26 -5.01 -2.70
C GLY A 37 -10.66 -3.54 -2.86
N ASN A 38 -10.81 -2.82 -1.76
CA ASN A 38 -11.31 -1.43 -1.80
C ASN A 38 -10.21 -0.38 -1.70
N CYS A 39 -9.16 -0.63 -0.94
CA CYS A 39 -8.16 0.39 -0.63
C CYS A 39 -7.05 0.49 -1.68
N SER A 40 -6.72 -0.61 -2.35
CA SER A 40 -5.63 -0.64 -3.34
C SER A 40 -5.96 0.10 -4.64
N GLY A 41 -7.22 0.47 -4.86
CA GLY A 41 -7.66 1.14 -6.09
C GLY A 41 -7.24 2.61 -6.20
N CYS A 42 -6.94 3.27 -5.09
CA CYS A 42 -6.63 4.70 -5.05
C CYS A 42 -5.16 4.98 -4.70
N HIS A 43 -4.59 4.20 -3.81
CA HIS A 43 -3.20 4.34 -3.38
C HIS A 43 -2.67 3.02 -2.85
N SER A 44 -1.36 2.99 -2.60
CA SER A 44 -0.71 1.80 -2.07
C SER A 44 -1.19 1.46 -0.64
N LEU A 45 -1.27 0.18 -0.34
CA LEU A 45 -1.55 -0.31 1.01
C LEU A 45 -0.44 0.02 2.01
N ASP A 46 0.75 0.41 1.56
CA ASP A 46 1.83 0.93 2.41
C ASP A 46 1.35 2.03 3.34
N TYR A 47 0.39 2.82 2.90
CA TYR A 47 -0.14 3.93 3.66
C TYR A 47 -0.71 3.48 5.02
N ILE A 48 -1.31 2.31 5.07
CA ILE A 48 -1.83 1.72 6.31
C ILE A 48 -0.68 1.45 7.29
N VAL A 49 0.38 0.81 6.81
CA VAL A 49 1.53 0.46 7.64
C VAL A 49 2.29 1.71 8.09
N MET A 50 2.46 2.67 7.19
CA MET A 50 3.18 3.91 7.48
C MET A 50 2.50 4.77 8.55
N ASN A 51 1.19 4.71 8.64
CA ASN A 51 0.42 5.49 9.61
C ASN A 51 0.09 4.72 10.89
N SER A 52 0.46 3.46 10.94
CA SER A 52 0.13 2.61 12.09
C SER A 52 1.31 2.50 13.08
N PRO A 53 1.00 2.18 14.35
CA PRO A 53 -0.35 2.20 14.89
C PRO A 53 -0.82 3.63 15.16
N PHE A 54 -2.09 3.88 14.94
CA PHE A 54 -2.68 5.15 15.38
C PHE A 54 -2.71 5.20 16.91
N PRO A 55 -2.49 6.38 17.51
CA PRO A 55 -2.56 6.54 18.97
C PRO A 55 -3.91 6.14 19.57
N ASN A 56 -4.97 6.21 18.75
CA ASN A 56 -6.31 5.83 19.10
C ASN A 56 -6.92 5.03 17.95
N ALA A 57 -7.34 3.80 18.21
CA ALA A 57 -7.93 2.94 17.20
C ALA A 57 -9.14 3.59 16.47
N ALA A 58 -9.92 4.40 17.17
CA ALA A 58 -11.07 5.10 16.58
C ALA A 58 -10.68 6.08 15.46
N LEU A 59 -9.43 6.49 15.35
CA LEU A 59 -8.94 7.30 14.22
C LEU A 59 -9.11 6.58 12.89
N TRP A 60 -9.10 5.26 12.89
CA TRP A 60 -9.36 4.50 11.66
C TRP A 60 -10.80 4.67 11.17
N ASP A 61 -11.77 4.79 12.07
CA ASP A 61 -13.16 5.12 11.68
C ASP A 61 -13.22 6.45 10.94
N ALA A 62 -12.53 7.45 11.45
CA ALA A 62 -12.47 8.77 10.84
C ALA A 62 -11.76 8.72 9.46
N GLU A 63 -10.68 7.96 9.34
CA GLU A 63 -9.96 7.82 8.07
C GLU A 63 -10.80 7.11 7.00
N VAL A 64 -11.49 6.03 7.35
CA VAL A 64 -12.38 5.32 6.43
C VAL A 64 -13.53 6.24 6.00
N ALA A 65 -14.14 6.96 6.92
CA ALA A 65 -15.19 7.92 6.60
C ALA A 65 -14.70 9.03 5.68
N LYS A 66 -13.48 9.52 5.89
CA LYS A 66 -12.85 10.53 5.05
C LYS A 66 -12.62 10.03 3.61
N MET A 67 -12.15 8.79 3.44
CA MET A 67 -11.97 8.20 2.11
C MET A 67 -13.29 8.17 1.34
N ILE A 68 -14.39 7.87 2.01
CA ILE A 68 -15.71 7.81 1.39
C ILE A 68 -16.29 9.20 1.12
N LYS A 69 -16.31 10.07 2.14
CA LYS A 69 -17.02 11.35 2.09
C LYS A 69 -16.25 12.45 1.39
N VAL A 70 -14.93 12.48 1.57
CA VAL A 70 -14.07 13.54 1.00
C VAL A 70 -13.50 13.12 -0.34
N PHE A 71 -13.00 11.91 -0.45
CA PHE A 71 -12.33 11.42 -1.66
C PHE A 71 -13.22 10.58 -2.56
N GLY A 72 -14.45 10.29 -2.16
CA GLY A 72 -15.42 9.61 -3.00
C GLY A 72 -15.16 8.13 -3.22
N ALA A 73 -14.47 7.45 -2.31
CA ALA A 73 -14.23 6.02 -2.46
C ALA A 73 -15.55 5.24 -2.54
N PRO A 74 -15.74 4.39 -3.56
CA PRO A 74 -17.00 3.66 -3.76
C PRO A 74 -17.07 2.42 -2.87
N ILE A 75 -17.19 2.62 -1.57
CA ILE A 75 -17.20 1.56 -0.57
C ILE A 75 -18.61 1.47 0.04
N SER A 76 -19.18 0.28 0.04
CA SER A 76 -20.48 0.03 0.69
C SER A 76 -20.38 0.19 2.20
N ASP A 77 -21.50 0.47 2.86
CA ASP A 77 -21.54 0.63 4.32
C ASP A 77 -21.07 -0.63 5.06
N GLY A 78 -21.46 -1.81 4.57
CA GLY A 78 -21.01 -3.08 5.14
C GLY A 78 -19.51 -3.30 5.00
N ASP A 79 -18.96 -2.98 3.85
CA ASP A 79 -17.53 -3.07 3.60
C ASP A 79 -16.76 -2.01 4.41
N ALA A 80 -17.29 -0.81 4.53
CA ALA A 80 -16.70 0.25 5.33
C ALA A 80 -16.57 -0.16 6.80
N LYS A 81 -17.60 -0.81 7.34
CA LYS A 81 -17.56 -1.33 8.71
C LYS A 81 -16.52 -2.43 8.87
N ALA A 82 -16.49 -3.39 7.94
CA ALA A 82 -15.51 -4.48 7.96
C ALA A 82 -14.08 -3.95 7.86
N ILE A 83 -13.83 -2.98 7.00
CA ILE A 83 -12.53 -2.33 6.84
C ILE A 83 -12.13 -1.61 8.13
N ALA A 84 -13.01 -0.80 8.69
CA ALA A 84 -12.72 -0.06 9.92
C ALA A 84 -12.44 -1.01 11.08
N ASP A 85 -13.22 -2.06 11.23
CA ASP A 85 -13.01 -3.07 12.28
C ASP A 85 -11.67 -3.79 12.11
N TYR A 86 -11.32 -4.15 10.88
CA TYR A 86 -10.01 -4.76 10.58
C TYR A 86 -8.86 -3.83 10.95
N LEU A 87 -8.92 -2.58 10.54
CA LEU A 87 -7.85 -1.60 10.79
C LEU A 87 -7.71 -1.30 12.28
N LYS A 88 -8.81 -1.17 12.99
CA LYS A 88 -8.80 -0.95 14.44
C LYS A 88 -8.19 -2.12 15.20
N ALA A 89 -8.52 -3.34 14.80
CA ALA A 89 -8.03 -4.54 15.47
C ALA A 89 -6.55 -4.84 15.21
N ASN A 90 -6.05 -4.50 14.02
CA ASN A 90 -4.72 -4.92 13.57
C ASN A 90 -3.70 -3.78 13.50
N TYR A 91 -4.14 -2.55 13.33
CA TYR A 91 -3.30 -1.36 13.13
C TYR A 91 -3.68 -0.18 14.04
N GLY A 92 -4.56 -0.39 14.99
CA GLY A 92 -4.87 0.55 16.05
C GLY A 92 -4.15 0.19 17.35
N SER A 93 -3.94 1.16 18.21
CA SER A 93 -3.45 0.93 19.57
C SER A 93 -4.55 0.98 20.61
#